data_eb0de5352e44f145f849fd2fce9837b0
#
_entry.id   eb0de5352e44f145f849fd2fce9837b0
#
_cell.length_a   1.000
_cell.length_b   1.000
_cell.length_c   1.000
_cell.angle_alpha   90.00
_cell.angle_beta   90.00
_cell.angle_gamma   90.00
#
_symmetry.space_group_name_H-M   'P 1'
#
loop_
_entity.id
_entity.type
_entity.pdbx_description
1 polymer ?
#
loop_
_entity_poly.entity_id
_entity_poly.type
_entity_poly.pdbx_seq_one_letter_code
_entity_poly.pdbx_strand_id
1 'polypeptide(L)'
;MADVFTVLANDHQEVKRMLAELEKGPTTVTGASEDQLALRKKMTEELIIEESKHEALEEMYFWPAVREHLAAGNTLADTATGQEQDAKQVLAKLDKLQADDADFEKLLTAFIADAREHIAFEETQVWPSLRIALPGKMAAELGSKIAEIKERARR
;
A
#
# COMPACT_ATOMS: atom_id res chain seq x y z
N MET A 1 23.31 1.88 2.76
CA MET A 1 22.25 1.04 2.20
C MET A 1 21.00 1.13 3.04
N ALA A 2 19.84 1.32 2.43
CA ALA A 2 18.59 1.48 3.17
C ALA A 2 18.12 0.14 3.74
N ASP A 3 17.71 0.14 5.02
CA ASP A 3 17.12 -1.05 5.63
C ASP A 3 15.65 -1.21 5.19
N VAL A 4 15.02 -2.31 5.62
CA VAL A 4 13.65 -2.64 5.25
C VAL A 4 12.67 -1.52 5.63
N PHE A 5 12.85 -0.90 6.79
CA PHE A 5 11.95 0.17 7.26
C PHE A 5 12.04 1.41 6.38
N THR A 6 13.25 1.79 5.96
CA THR A 6 13.45 2.92 5.05
C THR A 6 12.81 2.66 3.69
N VAL A 7 13.02 1.46 3.15
CA VAL A 7 12.46 1.09 1.84
C VAL A 7 10.92 1.09 1.88
N LEU A 8 10.33 0.48 2.91
CA LEU A 8 8.89 0.46 3.07
C LEU A 8 8.31 1.84 3.38
N ALA A 9 9.03 2.67 4.16
CA ALA A 9 8.60 4.05 4.42
C ALA A 9 8.54 4.88 3.14
N ASN A 10 9.49 4.71 2.23
CA ASN A 10 9.46 5.38 0.93
C ASN A 10 8.25 4.95 0.11
N ASP A 11 7.89 3.67 0.12
CA ASP A 11 6.69 3.16 -0.54
C ASP A 11 5.43 3.78 0.07
N HIS A 12 5.37 3.85 1.41
CA HIS A 12 4.24 4.45 2.10
C HIS A 12 4.07 5.94 1.74
N GLN A 13 5.18 6.67 1.63
CA GLN A 13 5.13 8.08 1.23
C GLN A 13 4.60 8.24 -0.20
N GLU A 14 5.01 7.38 -1.12
CA GLU A 14 4.52 7.40 -2.50
C GLU A 14 3.03 7.09 -2.58
N VAL A 15 2.58 6.06 -1.85
CA VAL A 15 1.15 5.72 -1.79
C VAL A 15 0.34 6.87 -1.18
N LYS A 16 0.80 7.45 -0.08
CA LYS A 16 0.13 8.61 0.55
C LYS A 16 -0.01 9.77 -0.43
N ARG A 17 1.04 10.03 -1.23
CA ARG A 17 1.00 11.06 -2.27
C ARG A 17 -0.07 10.76 -3.33
N MET A 18 -0.14 9.52 -3.79
CA MET A 18 -1.15 9.09 -4.77
C MET A 18 -2.57 9.21 -4.22
N LEU A 19 -2.77 8.82 -2.96
CA LEU A 19 -4.07 8.97 -2.29
C LEU A 19 -4.48 10.44 -2.19
N ALA A 20 -3.56 11.32 -1.81
CA ALA A 20 -3.83 12.75 -1.68
C ALA A 20 -4.18 13.38 -3.04
N GLU A 21 -3.49 12.99 -4.10
CA GLU A 21 -3.81 13.48 -5.45
C GLU A 21 -5.21 13.08 -5.89
N LEU A 22 -5.62 11.84 -5.62
CA LEU A 22 -6.97 11.38 -5.92
C LEU A 22 -8.04 12.11 -5.11
N GLU A 23 -7.74 12.48 -3.86
CA GLU A 23 -8.67 13.24 -3.02
C GLU A 23 -8.95 14.65 -3.54
N LYS A 24 -8.00 15.24 -4.24
CA LYS A 24 -8.18 16.60 -4.78
C LYS A 24 -9.28 16.67 -5.83
N GLY A 25 -9.57 15.58 -6.50
CA GLY A 25 -10.50 15.60 -7.62
C GLY A 25 -9.91 16.32 -8.85
N PRO A 26 -10.75 16.84 -9.75
CA PRO A 26 -12.21 16.83 -9.67
C PRO A 26 -12.82 15.45 -9.91
N THR A 27 -14.08 15.28 -9.51
CA THR A 27 -14.84 14.05 -9.66
C THR A 27 -16.01 14.28 -10.63
N THR A 28 -16.71 13.19 -10.99
CA THR A 28 -17.91 13.31 -11.83
C THR A 28 -18.96 14.23 -11.19
N VAL A 29 -19.07 14.19 -9.84
CA VAL A 29 -20.04 15.02 -9.10
C VAL A 29 -19.63 16.50 -9.07
N THR A 30 -18.32 16.78 -9.07
CA THR A 30 -17.80 18.15 -9.01
C THR A 30 -17.52 18.77 -10.38
N GLY A 31 -17.95 18.11 -11.45
CA GLY A 31 -17.88 18.68 -12.81
C GLY A 31 -16.63 18.36 -13.59
N ALA A 32 -15.99 17.22 -13.31
CA ALA A 32 -14.81 16.78 -14.08
C ALA A 32 -15.15 16.61 -15.56
N SER A 33 -14.25 17.05 -16.43
CA SER A 33 -14.34 16.81 -17.88
C SER A 33 -14.06 15.34 -18.19
N GLU A 34 -14.37 14.92 -19.42
CA GLU A 34 -14.05 13.55 -19.88
C GLU A 34 -12.56 13.25 -19.75
N ASP A 35 -11.69 14.20 -20.12
CA ASP A 35 -10.24 14.04 -19.98
C ASP A 35 -9.81 13.91 -18.53
N GLN A 36 -10.41 14.69 -17.65
CA GLN A 36 -10.13 14.62 -16.20
C GLN A 36 -10.57 13.28 -15.61
N LEU A 37 -11.72 12.76 -16.03
CA LEU A 37 -12.22 11.45 -15.60
C LEU A 37 -11.33 10.32 -16.11
N ALA A 38 -10.85 10.40 -17.34
CA ALA A 38 -9.93 9.42 -17.91
C ALA A 38 -8.60 9.41 -17.13
N LEU A 39 -8.08 10.59 -16.79
CA LEU A 39 -6.88 10.72 -15.97
C LEU A 39 -7.10 10.14 -14.58
N ARG A 40 -8.25 10.42 -13.98
CA ARG A 40 -8.61 9.91 -12.64
C ARG A 40 -8.64 8.38 -12.64
N LYS A 41 -9.21 7.78 -13.67
CA LYS A 41 -9.20 6.31 -13.82
C LYS A 41 -7.78 5.77 -13.94
N LYS A 42 -6.97 6.42 -14.76
CA LYS A 42 -5.55 6.03 -14.92
C LYS A 42 -4.78 6.11 -13.62
N MET A 43 -4.95 7.18 -12.86
CA MET A 43 -4.32 7.36 -11.55
C MET A 43 -4.75 6.27 -10.57
N THR A 44 -6.02 5.88 -10.60
CA THR A 44 -6.55 4.79 -9.78
C THR A 44 -5.93 3.45 -10.18
N GLU A 45 -5.79 3.18 -11.46
CA GLU A 45 -5.13 1.97 -11.96
C GLU A 45 -3.66 1.89 -11.54
N GLU A 46 -2.95 3.02 -11.57
CA GLU A 46 -1.57 3.12 -11.10
C GLU A 46 -1.46 2.83 -9.60
N LEU A 47 -2.40 3.34 -8.82
CA LEU A 47 -2.49 3.07 -7.38
C LEU A 47 -2.70 1.58 -7.10
N ILE A 48 -3.59 0.94 -7.85
CA ILE A 48 -3.85 -0.50 -7.73
C ILE A 48 -2.56 -1.30 -7.96
N ILE A 49 -1.80 -0.93 -8.99
CA ILE A 49 -0.54 -1.60 -9.32
C ILE A 49 0.48 -1.42 -8.20
N GLU A 50 0.66 -0.19 -7.70
CA GLU A 50 1.61 0.10 -6.62
C GLU A 50 1.26 -0.64 -5.33
N GLU A 51 0.00 -0.62 -4.94
CA GLU A 51 -0.48 -1.34 -3.75
C GLU A 51 -0.25 -2.85 -3.89
N SER A 52 -0.56 -3.42 -5.04
CA SER A 52 -0.39 -4.86 -5.28
C SER A 52 1.07 -5.27 -5.20
N LYS A 53 1.98 -4.47 -5.76
CA LYS A 53 3.42 -4.72 -5.70
C LYS A 53 3.95 -4.63 -4.28
N HIS A 54 3.53 -3.59 -3.55
CA HIS A 54 3.95 -3.37 -2.16
C HIS A 54 3.53 -4.53 -1.27
N GLU A 55 2.27 -4.94 -1.36
CA GLU A 55 1.74 -6.07 -0.58
C GLU A 55 2.45 -7.39 -0.91
N ALA A 56 2.74 -7.63 -2.18
CA ALA A 56 3.48 -8.83 -2.59
C ALA A 56 4.88 -8.88 -1.97
N LEU A 57 5.59 -7.75 -1.94
CA LEU A 57 6.91 -7.67 -1.32
C LEU A 57 6.84 -7.87 0.20
N GLU A 58 5.81 -7.32 0.85
CA GLU A 58 5.60 -7.54 2.27
C GLU A 58 5.30 -9.00 2.60
N GLU A 59 4.48 -9.66 1.80
CA GLU A 59 4.17 -11.09 1.97
C GLU A 59 5.41 -11.96 1.80
N MET A 60 6.30 -11.61 0.89
CA MET A 60 7.52 -12.37 0.64
C MET A 60 8.59 -12.16 1.71
N TYR A 61 8.76 -10.94 2.20
CA TYR A 61 9.93 -10.59 3.01
C TYR A 61 9.62 -9.98 4.37
N PHE A 62 8.55 -9.22 4.49
CA PHE A 62 8.29 -8.46 5.71
C PHE A 62 7.48 -9.24 6.74
N TRP A 63 6.31 -9.72 6.37
CA TRP A 63 5.45 -10.45 7.31
C TRP A 63 6.09 -11.73 7.85
N PRO A 64 6.85 -12.51 7.06
CA PRO A 64 7.60 -13.62 7.63
C PRO A 64 8.56 -13.22 8.73
N ALA A 65 9.24 -12.08 8.59
CA ALA A 65 10.14 -11.56 9.62
C ALA A 65 9.38 -11.13 10.87
N VAL A 66 8.21 -10.50 10.71
CA VAL A 66 7.32 -10.13 11.82
C VAL A 66 6.91 -11.37 12.60
N ARG A 67 6.49 -12.42 11.92
CA ARG A 67 6.06 -13.67 12.54
C ARG A 67 7.18 -14.35 13.32
N GLU A 68 8.39 -14.31 12.76
CA GLU A 68 9.56 -14.98 13.37
C GLU A 68 10.11 -14.21 14.57
N HIS A 69 10.18 -12.88 14.49
CA HIS A 69 10.92 -12.06 15.46
C HIS A 69 10.08 -11.42 16.56
N LEU A 70 8.77 -11.36 16.42
CA LEU A 70 7.91 -10.78 17.45
C LEU A 70 7.06 -11.84 18.14
N ALA A 71 6.91 -11.73 19.47
CA ALA A 71 6.06 -12.64 20.24
C ALA A 71 4.61 -12.60 19.75
N ALA A 72 4.10 -11.40 19.44
CA ALA A 72 2.76 -11.22 18.88
C ALA A 72 2.76 -11.21 17.34
N GLY A 73 3.84 -11.68 16.72
CA GLY A 73 4.08 -11.58 15.28
C GLY A 73 2.97 -12.20 14.43
N ASN A 74 2.49 -13.39 14.79
CA ASN A 74 1.41 -14.03 14.05
C ASN A 74 0.11 -13.23 14.11
N THR A 75 -0.24 -12.72 15.29
CA THR A 75 -1.44 -11.89 15.45
C THR A 75 -1.35 -10.61 14.65
N LEU A 76 -0.20 -9.91 14.72
CA LEU A 76 0.03 -8.67 13.98
C LEU A 76 -0.01 -8.91 12.47
N ALA A 77 0.68 -9.94 12.00
CA ALA A 77 0.71 -10.29 10.58
C ALA A 77 -0.66 -10.72 10.07
N ASP A 78 -1.41 -11.50 10.85
CA ASP A 78 -2.77 -11.91 10.47
C ASP A 78 -3.72 -10.72 10.38
N THR A 79 -3.62 -9.77 11.32
CA THR A 79 -4.40 -8.53 11.28
C THR A 79 -4.08 -7.73 10.02
N ALA A 80 -2.80 -7.54 9.73
CA ALA A 80 -2.34 -6.80 8.56
C ALA A 80 -2.79 -7.46 7.25
N THR A 81 -2.60 -8.77 7.12
CA THR A 81 -2.98 -9.49 5.90
C THR A 81 -4.50 -9.53 5.72
N GLY A 82 -5.26 -9.54 6.82
CA GLY A 82 -6.72 -9.38 6.77
C GLY A 82 -7.13 -8.03 6.22
N GLN A 83 -6.49 -6.95 6.66
CA GLN A 83 -6.71 -5.60 6.12
C GLN A 83 -6.37 -5.54 4.63
N GLU A 84 -5.26 -6.16 4.22
CA GLU A 84 -4.85 -6.22 2.81
C GLU A 84 -5.85 -6.98 1.95
N GLN A 85 -6.41 -8.08 2.46
CA GLN A 85 -7.44 -8.86 1.75
C GLN A 85 -8.71 -8.04 1.54
N ASP A 86 -9.15 -7.31 2.56
CA ASP A 86 -10.32 -6.43 2.44
C ASP A 86 -10.07 -5.34 1.39
N ALA A 87 -8.89 -4.74 1.41
CA ALA A 87 -8.49 -3.72 0.44
C ALA A 87 -8.44 -4.29 -1.00
N LYS A 88 -7.93 -5.50 -1.18
CA LYS A 88 -7.88 -6.16 -2.49
C LYS A 88 -9.28 -6.33 -3.11
N GLN A 89 -10.28 -6.64 -2.29
CA GLN A 89 -11.66 -6.76 -2.75
C GLN A 89 -12.19 -5.43 -3.28
N VAL A 90 -11.91 -4.33 -2.58
CA VAL A 90 -12.31 -2.98 -3.01
C VAL A 90 -11.58 -2.61 -4.31
N LEU A 91 -10.28 -2.85 -4.38
CA LEU A 91 -9.48 -2.58 -5.58
C LEU A 91 -9.98 -3.36 -6.80
N ALA A 92 -10.35 -4.62 -6.62
CA ALA A 92 -10.89 -5.44 -7.70
C ALA A 92 -12.19 -4.86 -8.27
N LYS A 93 -13.04 -4.32 -7.39
CA LYS A 93 -14.28 -3.65 -7.82
C LYS A 93 -13.99 -2.34 -8.54
N LEU A 94 -13.08 -1.52 -7.99
CA LEU A 94 -12.66 -0.25 -8.61
C LEU A 94 -12.08 -0.46 -9.99
N ASP A 95 -11.29 -1.51 -10.18
CA ASP A 95 -10.63 -1.81 -11.45
C ASP A 95 -11.64 -2.03 -12.58
N LYS A 96 -12.82 -2.54 -12.25
CA LYS A 96 -13.89 -2.80 -13.22
C LYS A 96 -14.75 -1.58 -13.55
N LEU A 97 -14.68 -0.53 -12.73
CA LEU A 97 -15.49 0.67 -12.88
C LEU A 97 -14.76 1.75 -13.65
N GLN A 98 -15.53 2.61 -14.32
CA GLN A 98 -15.02 3.86 -14.88
C GLN A 98 -15.21 4.98 -13.87
N ALA A 99 -14.44 6.08 -14.00
CA ALA A 99 -14.47 7.17 -13.04
C ALA A 99 -15.82 7.92 -13.00
N ASP A 100 -16.69 7.73 -13.99
CA ASP A 100 -18.04 8.29 -14.02
C ASP A 100 -19.13 7.31 -13.54
N ASP A 101 -18.77 6.08 -13.21
CA ASP A 101 -19.72 5.11 -12.65
C ASP A 101 -20.19 5.56 -11.27
N ALA A 102 -21.46 5.29 -10.94
CA ALA A 102 -22.09 5.75 -9.72
C ALA A 102 -21.36 5.32 -8.43
N ASP A 103 -20.77 4.12 -8.41
CA ASP A 103 -20.12 3.56 -7.23
C ASP A 103 -18.62 3.87 -7.14
N PHE A 104 -18.03 4.45 -8.19
CA PHE A 104 -16.59 4.67 -8.24
C PHE A 104 -16.06 5.51 -7.08
N GLU A 105 -16.64 6.70 -6.86
CA GLU A 105 -16.17 7.61 -5.80
C GLU A 105 -16.40 7.05 -4.41
N LYS A 106 -17.49 6.34 -4.19
CA LYS A 106 -17.78 5.70 -2.91
C LYS A 106 -16.72 4.64 -2.57
N LEU A 107 -16.40 3.78 -3.54
CA LEU A 107 -15.39 2.74 -3.35
C LEU A 107 -14.00 3.33 -3.22
N LEU A 108 -13.67 4.37 -3.99
CA LEU A 108 -12.38 5.04 -3.91
C LEU A 108 -12.19 5.69 -2.53
N THR A 109 -13.21 6.38 -2.03
CA THR A 109 -13.19 7.00 -0.69
C THR A 109 -12.96 5.94 0.39
N ALA A 110 -13.66 4.82 0.31
CA ALA A 110 -13.49 3.70 1.24
C ALA A 110 -12.09 3.13 1.18
N PHE A 111 -11.55 2.95 -0.04
CA PHE A 111 -10.19 2.45 -0.22
C PHE A 111 -9.14 3.40 0.39
N ILE A 112 -9.28 4.71 0.15
CA ILE A 112 -8.35 5.72 0.68
C ILE A 112 -8.30 5.65 2.21
N ALA A 113 -9.47 5.55 2.86
CA ALA A 113 -9.55 5.44 4.32
C ALA A 113 -8.88 4.15 4.81
N ASP A 114 -9.18 3.03 4.18
CA ASP A 114 -8.62 1.72 4.54
C ASP A 114 -7.10 1.67 4.33
N ALA A 115 -6.60 2.24 3.24
CA ALA A 115 -5.18 2.29 2.95
C ALA A 115 -4.42 3.11 3.99
N ARG A 116 -4.95 4.26 4.38
CA ARG A 116 -4.35 5.10 5.43
C ARG A 116 -4.34 4.41 6.78
N GLU A 117 -5.41 3.74 7.12
CA GLU A 117 -5.50 2.98 8.37
C GLU A 117 -4.49 1.84 8.40
N HIS A 118 -4.36 1.10 7.30
CA HIS A 118 -3.40 0.02 7.18
C HIS A 118 -1.94 0.52 7.29
N ILE A 119 -1.61 1.61 6.61
CA ILE A 119 -0.28 2.24 6.70
C ILE A 119 0.00 2.66 8.15
N ALA A 120 -0.95 3.33 8.80
CA ALA A 120 -0.81 3.76 10.19
C ALA A 120 -0.64 2.57 11.13
N PHE A 121 -1.36 1.48 10.90
CA PHE A 121 -1.22 0.25 11.68
C PHE A 121 0.20 -0.30 11.60
N GLU A 122 0.78 -0.41 10.42
CA GLU A 122 2.15 -0.89 10.25
C GLU A 122 3.15 0.03 10.94
N GLU A 123 3.05 1.33 10.70
CA GLU A 123 4.01 2.31 11.19
C GLU A 123 3.96 2.49 12.72
N THR A 124 2.80 2.30 13.34
CA THR A 124 2.62 2.53 14.78
C THR A 124 2.58 1.25 15.61
N GLN A 125 2.05 0.16 15.07
CA GLN A 125 1.86 -1.09 15.83
C GLN A 125 2.89 -2.17 15.51
N VAL A 126 3.53 -2.12 14.35
CA VAL A 126 4.44 -3.18 13.90
C VAL A 126 5.89 -2.72 13.89
N TRP A 127 6.19 -1.64 13.19
CA TRP A 127 7.58 -1.21 12.97
C TRP A 127 8.35 -0.90 14.25
N PRO A 128 7.80 -0.18 15.25
CA PRO A 128 8.59 0.14 16.46
C PRO A 128 9.09 -1.10 17.17
N SER A 129 8.23 -2.11 17.32
CA SER A 129 8.60 -3.37 17.99
C SER A 129 9.59 -4.18 17.14
N LEU A 130 9.35 -4.23 15.83
CA LEU A 130 10.22 -4.99 14.93
C LEU A 130 11.61 -4.36 14.83
N ARG A 131 11.73 -3.04 14.85
CA ARG A 131 13.03 -2.35 14.84
C ARG A 131 13.89 -2.77 16.04
N ILE A 132 13.27 -3.01 17.18
CA ILE A 132 13.98 -3.44 18.39
C ILE A 132 14.37 -4.92 18.27
N ALA A 133 13.48 -5.76 17.77
CA ALA A 133 13.66 -7.22 17.75
C ALA A 133 14.48 -7.74 16.56
N LEU A 134 14.44 -7.04 15.43
CA LEU A 134 15.10 -7.49 14.20
C LEU A 134 16.58 -7.06 14.22
N PRO A 135 17.53 -8.02 14.09
CA PRO A 135 18.93 -7.65 13.98
C PRO A 135 19.18 -6.69 12.82
N GLY A 136 20.02 -5.68 13.05
CA GLY A 136 20.31 -4.65 12.04
C GLY A 136 20.80 -5.21 10.72
N LYS A 137 21.59 -6.28 10.75
CA LYS A 137 22.06 -6.96 9.54
C LYS A 137 20.90 -7.55 8.75
N MET A 138 19.93 -8.16 9.41
CA MET A 138 18.75 -8.72 8.76
C MET A 138 17.86 -7.63 8.18
N ALA A 139 17.68 -6.53 8.90
CA ALA A 139 16.94 -5.39 8.41
C ALA A 139 17.57 -4.82 7.13
N ALA A 140 18.89 -4.72 7.09
CA ALA A 140 19.62 -4.27 5.90
C ALA A 140 19.50 -5.24 4.73
N GLU A 141 19.59 -6.55 5.00
CA GLU A 141 19.46 -7.59 3.97
C GLU A 141 18.06 -7.60 3.34
N LEU A 142 17.02 -7.49 4.17
CA LEU A 142 15.64 -7.42 3.69
C LEU A 142 15.42 -6.16 2.85
N GLY A 143 15.94 -5.03 3.30
CA GLY A 143 15.87 -3.78 2.55
C GLY A 143 16.52 -3.89 1.17
N SER A 144 17.69 -4.53 1.11
CA SER A 144 18.42 -4.76 -0.14
C SER A 144 17.65 -5.67 -1.10
N LYS A 145 17.05 -6.74 -0.59
CA LYS A 145 16.26 -7.67 -1.41
C LYS A 145 15.04 -6.99 -2.03
N ILE A 146 14.31 -6.22 -1.22
CA ILE A 146 13.13 -5.50 -1.68
C ILE A 146 13.54 -4.45 -2.72
N ALA A 147 14.57 -3.66 -2.42
CA ALA A 147 15.07 -2.62 -3.34
C ALA A 147 15.51 -3.21 -4.67
N GLU A 148 16.17 -4.37 -4.66
CA GLU A 148 16.63 -5.06 -5.88
C GLU A 148 15.44 -5.49 -6.75
N ILE A 149 14.40 -6.07 -6.15
CA ILE A 149 13.21 -6.49 -6.89
C ILE A 149 12.50 -5.27 -7.50
N LYS A 150 12.37 -4.19 -6.74
CA LYS A 150 11.77 -2.94 -7.23
C LYS A 150 12.56 -2.36 -8.41
N GLU A 151 13.89 -2.40 -8.33
CA GLU A 151 14.76 -1.91 -9.40
C GLU A 151 14.60 -2.76 -10.67
N ARG A 152 14.52 -4.06 -10.56
CA ARG A 152 14.28 -4.97 -11.69
C ARG A 152 12.94 -4.70 -12.36
N ALA A 153 11.90 -4.40 -11.58
CA ALA A 153 10.58 -4.13 -12.11
C ALA A 153 10.50 -2.83 -12.92
N ARG A 154 11.45 -1.91 -12.72
CA ARG A 154 11.53 -0.64 -13.47
C ARG A 154 12.24 -0.77 -14.82
N ARG A 155 12.95 -1.87 -15.04
CA ARG A 155 13.72 -2.11 -16.28
C ARG A 155 12.88 -2.69 -17.42
#